data_60de686fb437e18f8e1c23e08eb007a5
#
_entry.id   60de686fb437e18f8e1c23e08eb007a5
#
_cell.length_a   1.000
_cell.length_b   1.000
_cell.length_c   1.000
_cell.angle_alpha   90.00
_cell.angle_beta   90.00
_cell.angle_gamma   90.00
#
_symmetry.space_group_name_H-M   'P 1'
#
loop_
_entity.id
_entity.type
_entity.pdbx_description
1 polymer ?
#
loop_
_entity_poly.entity_id
_entity_poly.type
_entity_poly.pdbx_seq_one_letter_code
_entity_poly.pdbx_strand_id
1 'polypeptide(L)'
;ENLRVICFRNVPIDTSVLGEEAKDTLPDIFQVFLEQKDNSSDLSLRSSLFQALKIIENKYLNFEEFYACSLSNETIVYKGLMMPEDLKSFYLDIKNKNFIASTCLFHQRFSTNTAPKWHLAQPFRLLAHNGEINAIRGNRNWAKARSSLFKSKLLPDLHMHENLINIDGSDSSALDNMIQLLVEGGMNLFRAIRAVIPPAWQNIQILDPDIRAFHEYNSMHMEAWDGPAGIALANKRYAVSFLDRNGMRPSRYQIEKDGTVTVASETGVNPVSAAKIEAKGRISPGGIFAVDKETGKILTETDIDQELASRYPYRDWLKEHSNYVESKLDQSEGSGLKKISPEKYLSLIHISEPTRHRG
;
A
#
# COMPACT_ATOMS: atom_id res chain seq x y z
N GLU A 1 16.64 17.17 -13.99
CA GLU A 1 17.16 17.74 -15.24
C GLU A 1 16.25 17.47 -16.45
N ASN A 2 15.49 16.37 -16.44
CA ASN A 2 14.61 15.94 -17.55
C ASN A 2 13.22 16.61 -17.56
N LEU A 3 12.89 17.39 -16.54
CA LEU A 3 11.61 18.05 -16.40
C LEU A 3 11.77 19.57 -16.49
N ARG A 4 10.77 20.23 -17.09
CA ARG A 4 10.62 21.69 -17.11
C ARG A 4 9.31 22.06 -16.41
N VAL A 5 9.38 23.07 -15.56
CA VAL A 5 8.18 23.67 -14.96
C VAL A 5 7.50 24.54 -16.01
N ILE A 6 6.24 24.27 -16.31
CA ILE A 6 5.41 25.08 -17.18
C ILE A 6 4.83 26.25 -16.39
N CYS A 7 4.16 25.94 -15.27
CA CYS A 7 3.57 26.96 -14.40
C CYS A 7 3.28 26.41 -13.01
N PHE A 8 3.01 27.34 -12.09
CA PHE A 8 2.44 27.10 -10.78
C PHE A 8 1.05 27.71 -10.69
N ARG A 9 0.19 27.09 -9.93
CA ARG A 9 -1.16 27.58 -9.65
C ARG A 9 -1.47 27.42 -8.18
N ASN A 10 -1.99 28.45 -7.53
CA ASN A 10 -2.68 28.28 -6.26
C ASN A 10 -3.95 27.47 -6.50
N VAL A 11 -4.16 26.43 -5.70
CA VAL A 11 -5.40 25.66 -5.76
C VAL A 11 -6.53 26.52 -5.20
N PRO A 12 -7.62 26.75 -5.97
CA PRO A 12 -8.73 27.56 -5.47
C PRO A 12 -9.48 26.82 -4.36
N ILE A 13 -9.47 27.41 -3.17
CA ILE A 13 -10.09 26.86 -1.96
C ILE A 13 -11.04 27.88 -1.31
N ASP A 14 -12.06 27.34 -0.62
CA ASP A 14 -12.95 28.11 0.23
C ASP A 14 -12.72 27.68 1.70
N THR A 15 -12.08 28.55 2.46
CA THR A 15 -11.73 28.29 3.85
C THR A 15 -12.88 28.48 4.83
N SER A 16 -14.02 29.03 4.38
CA SER A 16 -15.17 29.30 5.24
C SER A 16 -15.81 28.03 5.82
N VAL A 17 -15.59 26.88 5.15
CA VAL A 17 -16.13 25.57 5.55
C VAL A 17 -15.28 24.86 6.62
N LEU A 18 -14.10 25.37 6.94
CA LEU A 18 -13.19 24.74 7.89
C LEU A 18 -13.51 25.14 9.33
N GLY A 19 -13.31 24.21 10.27
CA GLY A 19 -13.23 24.51 11.69
C GLY A 19 -11.95 25.27 12.06
N GLU A 20 -11.93 25.92 13.21
CA GLU A 20 -10.81 26.80 13.65
C GLU A 20 -9.46 26.07 13.67
N GLU A 21 -9.37 24.87 14.28
CA GLU A 21 -8.13 24.09 14.34
C GLU A 21 -7.58 23.74 12.94
N ALA A 22 -8.47 23.48 11.98
CA ALA A 22 -8.08 23.19 10.61
C ALA A 22 -7.61 24.45 9.89
N LYS A 23 -8.17 25.61 10.19
CA LYS A 23 -7.73 26.91 9.65
C LYS A 23 -6.36 27.30 10.18
N ASP A 24 -6.12 27.13 11.49
CA ASP A 24 -4.85 27.49 12.13
C ASP A 24 -3.66 26.71 11.58
N THR A 25 -3.91 25.52 11.06
CA THR A 25 -2.88 24.62 10.50
C THR A 25 -2.97 24.47 8.97
N LEU A 26 -3.77 25.31 8.31
CA LEU A 26 -3.99 25.25 6.86
C LEU A 26 -2.68 25.52 6.11
N PRO A 27 -2.20 24.58 5.28
CA PRO A 27 -1.04 24.81 4.44
C PRO A 27 -1.40 25.62 3.20
N ASP A 28 -0.41 26.27 2.61
CA ASP A 28 -0.51 26.77 1.25
C ASP A 28 -0.58 25.60 0.27
N ILE A 29 -1.59 25.60 -0.60
CA ILE A 29 -1.85 24.48 -1.51
C ILE A 29 -1.60 24.92 -2.95
N PHE A 30 -0.58 24.33 -3.58
CA PHE A 30 -0.18 24.64 -4.93
C PHE A 30 -0.27 23.42 -5.85
N GLN A 31 -0.47 23.70 -7.14
CA GLN A 31 -0.21 22.75 -8.21
C GLN A 31 0.94 23.24 -9.07
N VAL A 32 1.83 22.31 -9.43
CA VAL A 32 2.88 22.53 -10.43
C VAL A 32 2.57 21.71 -11.67
N PHE A 33 2.69 22.34 -12.83
CA PHE A 33 2.58 21.69 -14.13
C PHE A 33 3.96 21.50 -14.71
N LEU A 34 4.27 20.25 -15.04
CA LEU A 34 5.58 19.83 -15.54
C LEU A 34 5.45 19.21 -16.93
N GLU A 35 6.45 19.41 -17.74
CA GLU A 35 6.61 18.66 -18.99
C GLU A 35 7.99 18.04 -19.07
N GLN A 36 8.11 16.97 -19.84
CA GLN A 36 9.40 16.37 -20.15
C GLN A 36 10.13 17.21 -21.19
N LYS A 37 11.40 17.50 -20.92
CA LYS A 37 12.28 18.26 -21.81
C LYS A 37 12.62 17.41 -22.98
N ASP A 38 12.52 17.20 -23.98
CA ASP A 38 12.87 16.36 -25.13
C ASP A 38 12.66 14.84 -24.96
N ASN A 39 12.30 14.19 -26.04
CA ASN A 39 12.16 12.73 -26.16
C ASN A 39 13.51 11.98 -26.10
N SER A 40 14.58 12.64 -25.72
CA SER A 40 15.95 12.11 -25.73
C SER A 40 16.34 11.34 -24.48
N SER A 41 15.51 11.33 -23.44
CA SER A 41 15.78 10.52 -22.24
C SER A 41 15.10 9.16 -22.38
N ASP A 42 15.85 8.07 -22.13
CA ASP A 42 15.33 6.69 -22.05
C ASP A 42 14.34 6.48 -20.90
N LEU A 43 14.13 7.52 -20.07
CA LEU A 43 13.21 7.49 -18.93
C LEU A 43 11.82 7.99 -19.35
N SER A 44 10.80 7.23 -18.98
CA SER A 44 9.42 7.66 -19.12
C SER A 44 9.12 8.90 -18.25
N LEU A 45 8.14 9.71 -18.66
CA LEU A 45 7.66 10.83 -17.84
C LEU A 45 7.34 10.40 -16.41
N ARG A 46 6.74 9.22 -16.24
CA ARG A 46 6.41 8.63 -14.93
C ARG A 46 7.64 8.44 -14.05
N SER A 47 8.70 7.82 -14.60
CA SER A 47 9.96 7.62 -13.89
C SER A 47 10.63 8.95 -13.54
N SER A 48 10.60 9.92 -14.44
CA SER A 48 11.15 11.27 -14.21
C SER A 48 10.40 12.02 -13.10
N LEU A 49 9.07 11.91 -13.05
CA LEU A 49 8.26 12.49 -11.98
C LEU A 49 8.56 11.85 -10.63
N PHE A 50 8.68 10.52 -10.58
CA PHE A 50 9.02 9.82 -9.35
C PHE A 50 10.42 10.18 -8.82
N GLN A 51 11.42 10.27 -9.69
CA GLN A 51 12.76 10.72 -9.32
C GLN A 51 12.74 12.15 -8.80
N ALA A 52 12.05 13.08 -9.47
CA ALA A 52 11.90 14.45 -9.01
C ALA A 52 11.25 14.51 -7.62
N LEU A 53 10.22 13.70 -7.39
CA LEU A 53 9.56 13.57 -6.10
C LEU A 53 10.56 13.12 -5.02
N LYS A 54 11.36 12.09 -5.29
CA LYS A 54 12.36 11.59 -4.33
C LYS A 54 13.45 12.60 -4.04
N ILE A 55 13.93 13.33 -5.03
CA ILE A 55 14.91 14.42 -4.83
C ILE A 55 14.33 15.50 -3.90
N ILE A 56 13.09 15.92 -4.14
CA ILE A 56 12.44 16.95 -3.33
C ILE A 56 12.21 16.44 -1.90
N GLU A 57 11.68 15.23 -1.72
CA GLU A 57 11.47 14.63 -0.40
C GLU A 57 12.76 14.48 0.41
N ASN A 58 13.86 14.08 -0.23
CA ASN A 58 15.16 13.96 0.46
C ASN A 58 15.79 15.33 0.76
N LYS A 59 15.47 16.36 -0.03
CA LYS A 59 15.95 17.72 0.22
C LYS A 59 15.19 18.41 1.34
N TYR A 60 13.89 18.16 1.43
CA TYR A 60 12.98 18.76 2.42
C TYR A 60 12.46 17.64 3.34
N LEU A 61 13.31 17.19 4.26
CA LEU A 61 13.00 16.08 5.17
C LEU A 61 11.89 16.39 6.19
N ASN A 62 11.63 17.68 6.43
CA ASN A 62 10.57 18.11 7.32
C ASN A 62 9.22 18.18 6.61
N PHE A 63 8.41 17.12 6.73
CA PHE A 63 7.07 17.06 6.14
C PHE A 63 6.07 18.08 6.71
N GLU A 64 6.39 18.74 7.81
CA GLU A 64 5.55 19.82 8.35
C GLU A 64 5.71 21.09 7.49
N GLU A 65 6.85 21.28 6.85
CA GLU A 65 7.12 22.42 5.96
C GLU A 65 6.75 22.14 4.50
N PHE A 66 6.85 20.91 4.05
CA PHE A 66 6.55 20.55 2.66
C PHE A 66 6.01 19.12 2.54
N TYR A 67 4.95 18.95 1.77
CA TYR A 67 4.38 17.64 1.44
C TYR A 67 3.81 17.61 0.03
N ALA A 68 4.27 16.68 -0.81
CA ALA A 68 3.70 16.41 -2.12
C ALA A 68 2.56 15.39 -2.01
N CYS A 69 1.31 15.86 -2.08
CA CYS A 69 0.13 14.99 -2.06
C CYS A 69 0.12 14.00 -3.22
N SER A 70 0.52 14.45 -4.40
CA SER A 70 0.71 13.65 -5.61
C SER A 70 1.69 14.36 -6.55
N LEU A 71 2.47 13.59 -7.29
CA LEU A 71 3.24 14.05 -8.43
C LEU A 71 3.14 12.98 -9.51
N SER A 72 2.13 13.08 -10.36
CA SER A 72 1.72 12.03 -11.28
C SER A 72 1.04 12.62 -12.51
N ASN A 73 1.16 11.94 -13.63
CA ASN A 73 0.37 12.22 -14.84
C ASN A 73 -0.88 11.31 -14.95
N GLU A 74 -1.18 10.54 -13.90
CA GLU A 74 -2.26 9.53 -13.90
C GLU A 74 -3.33 9.81 -12.84
N THR A 75 -2.92 10.36 -11.70
CA THR A 75 -3.78 10.55 -10.52
C THR A 75 -3.57 11.93 -9.92
N ILE A 76 -4.62 12.46 -9.30
CA ILE A 76 -4.58 13.67 -8.49
C ILE A 76 -5.22 13.39 -7.13
N VAL A 77 -4.63 13.93 -6.06
CA VAL A 77 -5.11 13.72 -4.69
C VAL A 77 -5.58 15.05 -4.11
N TYR A 78 -6.85 15.08 -3.70
CA TYR A 78 -7.45 16.14 -2.90
C TYR A 78 -7.72 15.61 -1.50
N LYS A 79 -7.16 16.23 -0.48
CA LYS A 79 -7.28 15.78 0.90
C LYS A 79 -7.11 16.92 1.90
N GLY A 80 -7.53 16.71 3.13
CA GLY A 80 -7.37 17.74 4.16
C GLY A 80 -8.08 17.41 5.47
N LEU A 81 -8.02 18.36 6.40
CA LEU A 81 -8.69 18.32 7.70
C LEU A 81 -10.06 18.99 7.60
N MET A 82 -11.06 18.24 7.15
CA MET A 82 -12.44 18.72 7.02
C MET A 82 -13.43 17.57 7.11
N MET A 83 -14.70 17.90 7.27
CA MET A 83 -15.75 16.90 7.14
C MET A 83 -15.84 16.42 5.69
N PRO A 84 -16.19 15.15 5.45
CA PRO A 84 -16.25 14.60 4.09
C PRO A 84 -17.17 15.37 3.14
N GLU A 85 -18.31 15.85 3.64
CA GLU A 85 -19.25 16.67 2.90
C GLU A 85 -18.70 18.02 2.48
N ASP A 86 -17.72 18.55 3.21
CA ASP A 86 -17.12 19.86 2.95
C ASP A 86 -16.02 19.79 1.86
N LEU A 87 -15.50 18.60 1.53
CA LEU A 87 -14.42 18.45 0.57
C LEU A 87 -14.73 19.15 -0.77
N LYS A 88 -15.94 18.95 -1.28
CA LYS A 88 -16.39 19.58 -2.53
C LYS A 88 -16.57 21.10 -2.38
N SER A 89 -16.91 21.57 -1.19
CA SER A 89 -17.06 23.00 -0.91
C SER A 89 -15.73 23.68 -0.72
N PHE A 90 -14.78 23.01 -0.09
CA PHE A 90 -13.42 23.47 0.13
C PHE A 90 -12.62 23.57 -1.18
N TYR A 91 -12.54 22.49 -1.95
CA TYR A 91 -11.81 22.46 -3.23
C TYR A 91 -12.74 22.86 -4.38
N LEU A 92 -12.65 24.11 -4.84
CA LEU A 92 -13.54 24.64 -5.88
C LEU A 92 -13.39 23.92 -7.24
N ASP A 93 -12.22 23.34 -7.52
CA ASP A 93 -11.97 22.54 -8.72
C ASP A 93 -12.96 21.36 -8.82
N ILE A 94 -13.30 20.71 -7.71
CA ILE A 94 -14.21 19.55 -7.68
C ILE A 94 -15.64 19.94 -8.09
N LYS A 95 -16.01 21.24 -7.98
CA LYS A 95 -17.32 21.74 -8.43
C LYS A 95 -17.41 21.89 -9.96
N ASN A 96 -16.26 21.89 -10.65
CA ASN A 96 -16.23 22.08 -12.09
C ASN A 96 -16.83 20.86 -12.81
N LYS A 97 -17.79 21.09 -13.68
CA LYS A 97 -18.46 20.03 -14.45
C LYS A 97 -17.51 19.24 -15.37
N ASN A 98 -16.40 19.83 -15.75
CA ASN A 98 -15.36 19.17 -16.55
C ASN A 98 -14.39 18.34 -15.70
N PHE A 99 -14.49 18.41 -14.38
CA PHE A 99 -13.71 17.58 -13.48
C PHE A 99 -14.39 16.20 -13.37
N ILE A 100 -14.00 15.30 -14.25
CA ILE A 100 -14.52 13.94 -14.34
C ILE A 100 -13.42 12.92 -14.08
N ALA A 101 -13.74 11.83 -13.43
CA ALA A 101 -12.83 10.74 -13.14
C ALA A 101 -13.54 9.39 -13.34
N SER A 102 -12.83 8.42 -13.91
CA SER A 102 -13.34 7.04 -14.05
C SER A 102 -13.26 6.25 -12.74
N THR A 103 -12.43 6.71 -11.81
CA THR A 103 -12.21 6.04 -10.52
C THR A 103 -12.06 7.09 -9.42
N CYS A 104 -12.76 6.87 -8.32
CA CYS A 104 -12.63 7.65 -7.11
C CYS A 104 -12.18 6.75 -5.97
N LEU A 105 -10.98 7.01 -5.43
CA LEU A 105 -10.48 6.39 -4.21
C LEU A 105 -10.64 7.41 -3.09
N PHE A 106 -11.27 7.03 -1.97
CA PHE A 106 -11.50 7.95 -0.87
C PHE A 106 -11.34 7.26 0.49
N HIS A 107 -11.05 8.07 1.50
CA HIS A 107 -11.03 7.67 2.90
C HIS A 107 -11.66 8.77 3.77
N GLN A 108 -12.61 8.40 4.58
CA GLN A 108 -13.45 9.36 5.30
C GLN A 108 -12.89 9.78 6.67
N ARG A 109 -12.03 8.95 7.29
CA ARG A 109 -11.59 9.15 8.68
C ARG A 109 -10.07 9.25 8.79
N PHE A 110 -9.63 10.03 9.78
CA PHE A 110 -8.27 9.97 10.30
C PHE A 110 -8.07 8.76 11.21
N SER A 111 -6.80 8.39 11.42
CA SER A 111 -6.43 7.44 12.46
C SER A 111 -6.86 7.96 13.83
N THR A 112 -7.35 7.06 14.68
CA THR A 112 -7.71 7.39 16.07
C THR A 112 -6.48 7.46 16.99
N ASN A 113 -5.33 6.96 16.55
CA ASN A 113 -4.12 6.80 17.35
C ASN A 113 -3.07 7.90 17.10
N THR A 114 -3.29 8.79 16.15
CA THR A 114 -2.39 9.89 15.81
C THR A 114 -3.14 11.21 15.74
N ALA A 115 -2.50 12.30 16.14
CA ALA A 115 -3.05 13.64 15.98
C ALA A 115 -3.29 13.92 14.49
N PRO A 116 -4.49 14.41 14.10
CA PRO A 116 -4.78 14.75 12.73
C PRO A 116 -3.82 15.83 12.20
N LYS A 117 -3.25 15.61 11.03
CA LYS A 117 -2.42 16.58 10.31
C LYS A 117 -2.80 16.56 8.83
N TRP A 118 -2.69 17.68 8.14
CA TRP A 118 -3.07 17.81 6.72
C TRP A 118 -2.41 16.76 5.83
N HIS A 119 -1.12 16.53 5.97
CA HIS A 119 -0.37 15.55 5.18
C HIS A 119 -0.70 14.09 5.51
N LEU A 120 -1.24 13.82 6.71
CA LEU A 120 -1.63 12.46 7.13
C LEU A 120 -3.05 12.08 6.71
N ALA A 121 -3.84 13.02 6.17
CA ALA A 121 -5.11 12.69 5.55
C ALA A 121 -4.90 11.66 4.44
N GLN A 122 -5.86 10.74 4.29
CA GLN A 122 -5.86 9.76 3.22
C GLN A 122 -6.87 10.16 2.12
N PRO A 123 -6.71 9.66 0.89
CA PRO A 123 -5.72 8.70 0.42
C PRO A 123 -4.29 9.29 0.35
N PHE A 124 -3.31 8.40 0.33
CA PHE A 124 -1.96 8.72 -0.08
C PHE A 124 -1.86 8.72 -1.60
N ARG A 125 -0.67 8.52 -2.19
CA ARG A 125 -0.49 8.66 -3.65
C ARG A 125 -1.14 7.55 -4.45
N LEU A 126 -1.14 6.34 -3.91
CA LEU A 126 -1.72 5.16 -4.56
C LEU A 126 -2.87 4.57 -3.75
N LEU A 127 -2.80 4.61 -2.41
CA LEU A 127 -3.69 3.81 -1.57
C LEU A 127 -4.39 4.59 -0.46
N ALA A 128 -5.49 4.00 -0.01
CA ALA A 128 -6.16 4.27 1.24
C ALA A 128 -6.17 3.00 2.10
N HIS A 129 -5.86 3.14 3.39
CA HIS A 129 -5.66 2.05 4.32
C HIS A 129 -6.55 2.23 5.56
N ASN A 130 -7.39 1.25 5.82
CA ASN A 130 -8.13 1.10 7.07
C ASN A 130 -7.49 -0.01 7.90
N GLY A 131 -6.76 0.36 8.94
CA GLY A 131 -6.06 -0.57 9.81
C GLY A 131 -4.76 0.00 10.35
N GLU A 132 -3.85 -0.89 10.72
CA GLU A 132 -2.52 -0.57 11.26
C GLU A 132 -1.52 -1.64 10.83
N ILE A 133 -0.35 -1.21 10.34
CA ILE A 133 0.78 -2.11 10.06
C ILE A 133 1.59 -2.26 11.35
N ASN A 134 1.36 -3.33 12.09
CA ASN A 134 2.00 -3.57 13.37
C ASN A 134 3.51 -3.82 13.24
N ALA A 135 3.95 -4.36 12.11
CA ALA A 135 5.36 -4.64 11.81
C ALA A 135 6.15 -3.39 11.36
N ILE A 136 5.53 -2.21 11.30
CA ILE A 136 6.05 -1.00 10.64
C ILE A 136 7.48 -0.63 11.04
N ARG A 137 7.84 -0.76 12.33
CA ARG A 137 9.21 -0.45 12.79
C ARG A 137 10.24 -1.36 12.13
N GLY A 138 9.95 -2.66 12.07
CA GLY A 138 10.78 -3.64 11.39
C GLY A 138 10.85 -3.39 9.90
N ASN A 139 9.71 -3.10 9.26
CA ASN A 139 9.63 -2.83 7.84
C ASN A 139 10.45 -1.60 7.43
N ARG A 140 10.38 -0.52 8.21
CA ARG A 140 11.20 0.69 7.98
C ARG A 140 12.69 0.41 8.13
N ASN A 141 13.08 -0.35 9.16
CA ASN A 141 14.47 -0.74 9.36
C ASN A 141 15.00 -1.59 8.20
N TRP A 142 14.20 -2.55 7.71
CA TRP A 142 14.55 -3.35 6.54
C TRP A 142 14.62 -2.51 5.26
N ALA A 143 13.69 -1.59 5.04
CA ALA A 143 13.74 -0.68 3.91
C ALA A 143 15.04 0.15 3.91
N LYS A 144 15.43 0.67 5.08
CA LYS A 144 16.70 1.41 5.25
C LYS A 144 17.91 0.50 5.00
N ALA A 145 17.94 -0.69 5.58
CA ALA A 145 19.05 -1.63 5.41
C ALA A 145 19.24 -2.09 3.95
N ARG A 146 18.14 -2.20 3.20
CA ARG A 146 18.15 -2.61 1.79
C ARG A 146 18.24 -1.46 0.79
N SER A 147 18.26 -0.21 1.23
CA SER A 147 18.24 0.95 0.32
C SER A 147 19.33 0.88 -0.75
N SER A 148 20.54 0.46 -0.37
CA SER A 148 21.68 0.28 -1.28
C SER A 148 21.54 -0.91 -2.23
N LEU A 149 20.65 -1.85 -1.94
CA LEU A 149 20.41 -3.05 -2.75
C LEU A 149 19.32 -2.84 -3.80
N PHE A 150 18.44 -1.86 -3.61
CA PHE A 150 17.42 -1.53 -4.60
C PHE A 150 18.06 -0.97 -5.85
N LYS A 151 17.89 -1.67 -6.96
CA LYS A 151 18.39 -1.28 -8.27
C LYS A 151 17.32 -1.47 -9.33
N SER A 152 17.17 -0.48 -10.18
CA SER A 152 16.30 -0.57 -11.35
C SER A 152 16.87 0.23 -12.51
N LYS A 153 16.71 -0.31 -13.72
CA LYS A 153 17.04 0.44 -14.95
C LYS A 153 16.11 1.65 -15.15
N LEU A 154 14.89 1.59 -14.60
CA LEU A 154 13.92 2.69 -14.66
C LEU A 154 14.21 3.79 -13.63
N LEU A 155 15.02 3.51 -12.61
CA LEU A 155 15.38 4.41 -11.54
C LEU A 155 16.89 4.33 -11.27
N PRO A 156 17.74 4.80 -12.20
CA PRO A 156 19.19 4.60 -12.12
C PRO A 156 19.83 5.28 -10.89
N ASP A 157 19.29 6.40 -10.44
CA ASP A 157 19.84 7.19 -9.36
C ASP A 157 19.22 6.88 -7.98
N LEU A 158 18.47 5.77 -7.88
CA LEU A 158 17.77 5.39 -6.65
C LEU A 158 18.72 5.26 -5.45
N HIS A 159 19.94 4.79 -5.69
CA HIS A 159 21.00 4.63 -4.66
C HIS A 159 21.49 5.96 -4.06
N MET A 160 21.18 7.10 -4.68
CA MET A 160 21.56 8.44 -4.18
C MET A 160 20.58 8.96 -3.11
N HIS A 161 19.45 8.28 -2.91
CA HIS A 161 18.45 8.70 -1.95
C HIS A 161 18.62 7.98 -0.63
N GLU A 162 18.77 8.74 0.46
CA GLU A 162 18.95 8.19 1.80
C GLU A 162 17.66 7.48 2.28
N ASN A 163 16.51 8.10 2.02
CA ASN A 163 15.21 7.59 2.45
C ASN A 163 14.33 7.28 1.24
N LEU A 164 14.14 6.00 0.96
CA LEU A 164 13.27 5.53 -0.12
C LEU A 164 11.79 5.54 0.25
N ILE A 165 11.49 5.43 1.54
CA ILE A 165 10.13 5.48 2.11
C ILE A 165 10.07 6.49 3.25
N ASN A 166 8.86 6.89 3.61
CA ASN A 166 8.62 7.77 4.74
C ASN A 166 8.92 7.05 6.06
N ILE A 167 9.89 7.55 6.82
CA ILE A 167 10.33 6.95 8.10
C ILE A 167 9.54 7.53 9.27
N ASP A 168 9.18 8.81 9.22
CA ASP A 168 8.59 9.56 10.33
C ASP A 168 7.08 9.75 10.22
N GLY A 169 6.48 9.44 9.06
CA GLY A 169 5.05 9.55 8.82
C GLY A 169 4.24 8.38 9.38
N SER A 170 2.99 8.26 8.93
CA SER A 170 2.14 7.11 9.28
C SER A 170 2.67 5.80 8.67
N ASP A 171 2.24 4.67 9.24
CA ASP A 171 2.45 3.33 8.69
C ASP A 171 1.89 3.22 7.27
N SER A 172 0.69 3.75 7.06
CA SER A 172 0.01 3.76 5.75
C SER A 172 0.78 4.56 4.70
N SER A 173 1.42 5.69 5.09
CA SER A 173 2.25 6.46 4.16
C SER A 173 3.54 5.71 3.79
N ALA A 174 4.13 4.99 4.74
CA ALA A 174 5.30 4.17 4.47
C ALA A 174 4.96 2.98 3.54
N LEU A 175 3.80 2.32 3.75
CA LEU A 175 3.30 1.26 2.88
C LEU A 175 3.03 1.77 1.46
N ASP A 176 2.35 2.93 1.32
CA ASP A 176 2.12 3.59 0.04
C ASP A 176 3.42 3.84 -0.72
N ASN A 177 4.40 4.38 -0.02
CA ASN A 177 5.72 4.65 -0.61
C ASN A 177 6.46 3.37 -1.01
N MET A 178 6.36 2.28 -0.22
CA MET A 178 7.00 1.01 -0.58
C MET A 178 6.38 0.41 -1.83
N ILE A 179 5.04 0.35 -1.91
CA ILE A 179 4.35 -0.15 -3.10
C ILE A 179 4.68 0.75 -4.32
N GLN A 180 4.66 2.08 -4.13
CA GLN A 180 5.04 3.01 -5.19
C GLN A 180 6.47 2.76 -5.68
N LEU A 181 7.44 2.64 -4.77
CA LEU A 181 8.84 2.36 -5.10
C LEU A 181 9.00 1.09 -5.94
N LEU A 182 8.36 0.00 -5.53
CA LEU A 182 8.43 -1.27 -6.24
C LEU A 182 7.83 -1.18 -7.64
N VAL A 183 6.68 -0.51 -7.77
CA VAL A 183 5.98 -0.36 -9.06
C VAL A 183 6.74 0.59 -10.00
N GLU A 184 7.24 1.72 -9.50
CA GLU A 184 8.06 2.65 -10.29
C GLU A 184 9.41 2.03 -10.67
N GLY A 185 9.93 1.13 -9.83
CA GLY A 185 11.10 0.29 -10.14
C GLY A 185 10.85 -0.78 -11.20
N GLY A 186 9.61 -0.93 -11.71
CA GLY A 186 9.24 -1.86 -12.79
C GLY A 186 8.62 -3.17 -12.32
N MET A 187 8.36 -3.31 -11.01
CA MET A 187 7.64 -4.50 -10.53
C MET A 187 6.17 -4.43 -10.93
N ASN A 188 5.60 -5.57 -11.32
CA ASN A 188 4.16 -5.68 -11.55
C ASN A 188 3.39 -5.30 -10.26
N LEU A 189 2.30 -4.53 -10.39
CA LEU A 189 1.52 -4.03 -9.25
C LEU A 189 1.05 -5.14 -8.32
N PHE A 190 0.48 -6.21 -8.87
CA PHE A 190 -0.03 -7.32 -8.06
C PHE A 190 1.10 -8.09 -7.36
N ARG A 191 2.26 -8.21 -8.02
CA ARG A 191 3.46 -8.78 -7.40
C ARG A 191 3.94 -7.89 -6.24
N ALA A 192 3.97 -6.58 -6.41
CA ALA A 192 4.35 -5.65 -5.35
C ALA A 192 3.41 -5.78 -4.14
N ILE A 193 2.08 -5.84 -4.37
CA ILE A 193 1.08 -6.08 -3.33
C ILE A 193 1.34 -7.41 -2.62
N ARG A 194 1.48 -8.51 -3.37
CA ARG A 194 1.70 -9.86 -2.81
C ARG A 194 3.04 -10.00 -2.09
N ALA A 195 4.05 -9.24 -2.48
CA ALA A 195 5.36 -9.24 -1.81
C ALA A 195 5.29 -8.56 -0.44
N VAL A 196 4.55 -7.44 -0.31
CA VAL A 196 4.47 -6.69 0.95
C VAL A 196 3.32 -7.17 1.84
N ILE A 197 2.19 -7.59 1.27
CA ILE A 197 1.02 -8.15 2.00
C ILE A 197 0.64 -9.50 1.40
N PRO A 198 1.41 -10.56 1.74
CA PRO A 198 1.12 -11.92 1.27
C PRO A 198 -0.11 -12.50 1.98
N PRO A 199 -0.85 -13.43 1.33
CA PRO A 199 -1.85 -14.26 2.01
C PRO A 199 -1.18 -15.24 2.97
N ALA A 200 -1.98 -15.97 3.77
CA ALA A 200 -1.49 -17.04 4.66
C ALA A 200 -1.20 -18.33 3.88
N TRP A 201 -0.17 -18.35 3.06
CA TRP A 201 0.14 -19.44 2.13
C TRP A 201 0.87 -20.65 2.74
N GLN A 202 1.62 -20.45 3.84
CA GLN A 202 2.51 -21.50 4.40
C GLN A 202 1.76 -22.74 4.86
N ASN A 203 0.61 -22.55 5.51
CA ASN A 203 -0.15 -23.62 6.16
C ASN A 203 -1.30 -24.18 5.29
N ILE A 204 -1.42 -23.76 4.03
CA ILE A 204 -2.44 -24.30 3.13
C ILE A 204 -1.95 -25.63 2.57
N GLN A 205 -2.60 -26.74 2.95
CA GLN A 205 -2.20 -28.08 2.54
C GLN A 205 -2.37 -28.33 1.04
N ILE A 206 -3.45 -27.81 0.46
CA ILE A 206 -3.79 -27.96 -0.95
C ILE A 206 -3.66 -26.58 -1.64
N LEU A 207 -2.43 -26.10 -1.78
CA LEU A 207 -2.11 -24.92 -2.57
C LEU A 207 -1.39 -25.37 -3.85
N ASP A 208 -1.75 -24.77 -4.98
CA ASP A 208 -1.05 -24.98 -6.24
C ASP A 208 0.47 -24.81 -6.04
N PRO A 209 1.30 -25.80 -6.47
CA PRO A 209 2.76 -25.76 -6.25
C PRO A 209 3.45 -24.54 -6.85
N ASP A 210 2.96 -24.01 -7.96
CA ASP A 210 3.55 -22.83 -8.62
C ASP A 210 3.19 -21.54 -7.87
N ILE A 211 1.96 -21.45 -7.38
CA ILE A 211 1.54 -20.35 -6.48
C ILE A 211 2.33 -20.40 -5.17
N ARG A 212 2.54 -21.59 -4.59
CA ARG A 212 3.38 -21.77 -3.39
C ARG A 212 4.80 -21.27 -3.66
N ALA A 213 5.41 -21.70 -4.75
CA ALA A 213 6.77 -21.31 -5.13
C ALA A 213 6.89 -19.79 -5.36
N PHE A 214 5.87 -19.18 -5.97
CA PHE A 214 5.82 -17.73 -6.11
C PHE A 214 5.87 -17.01 -4.75
N HIS A 215 5.06 -17.44 -3.78
CA HIS A 215 5.05 -16.84 -2.45
C HIS A 215 6.35 -17.10 -1.69
N GLU A 216 6.86 -18.32 -1.72
CA GLU A 216 8.12 -18.70 -1.07
C GLU A 216 9.28 -17.86 -1.60
N TYR A 217 9.44 -17.77 -2.93
CA TYR A 217 10.45 -16.94 -3.56
C TYR A 217 10.37 -15.48 -3.13
N ASN A 218 9.19 -14.86 -3.19
CA ASN A 218 9.04 -13.47 -2.82
C ASN A 218 9.26 -13.21 -1.33
N SER A 219 8.92 -14.16 -0.44
CA SER A 219 9.16 -14.06 1.00
C SER A 219 10.62 -14.07 1.40
N MET A 220 11.52 -14.61 0.56
CA MET A 220 12.97 -14.54 0.76
C MET A 220 13.56 -13.15 0.45
N HIS A 221 12.84 -12.35 -0.32
CA HIS A 221 13.31 -11.05 -0.80
C HIS A 221 12.65 -9.86 -0.09
N MET A 222 11.45 -10.06 0.45
CA MET A 222 10.66 -9.02 1.10
C MET A 222 9.99 -9.59 2.34
N GLU A 223 10.15 -8.91 3.47
CA GLU A 223 9.40 -9.19 4.68
C GLU A 223 7.93 -8.77 4.55
N ALA A 224 7.03 -9.51 5.19
CA ALA A 224 5.63 -9.14 5.23
C ALA A 224 5.41 -7.86 6.04
N TRP A 225 4.54 -6.98 5.55
CA TRP A 225 4.04 -5.80 6.24
C TRP A 225 2.75 -6.18 6.96
N ASP A 226 2.92 -6.76 8.14
CA ASP A 226 1.83 -7.37 8.89
C ASP A 226 1.07 -6.39 9.78
N GLY A 227 -0.22 -6.60 9.84
CA GLY A 227 -1.17 -5.89 10.67
C GLY A 227 -2.59 -6.00 10.12
N PRO A 228 -3.61 -5.61 10.89
CA PRO A 228 -4.98 -5.55 10.40
C PRO A 228 -5.08 -4.53 9.26
N ALA A 229 -5.30 -4.97 8.03
CA ALA A 229 -5.29 -4.09 6.87
C ALA A 229 -6.44 -4.37 5.89
N GLY A 230 -7.27 -3.35 5.67
CA GLY A 230 -8.17 -3.26 4.53
C GLY A 230 -7.69 -2.13 3.63
N ILE A 231 -7.24 -2.44 2.43
CA ILE A 231 -6.58 -1.49 1.54
C ILE A 231 -7.35 -1.38 0.24
N ALA A 232 -7.55 -0.15 -0.20
CA ALA A 232 -7.97 0.17 -1.55
C ALA A 232 -6.85 0.96 -2.24
N LEU A 233 -6.57 0.64 -3.50
CA LEU A 233 -5.50 1.21 -4.29
C LEU A 233 -5.99 1.52 -5.70
N ALA A 234 -5.55 2.62 -6.27
CA ALA A 234 -5.85 2.96 -7.66
C ALA A 234 -4.64 3.55 -8.37
N ASN A 235 -4.43 3.13 -9.62
CA ASN A 235 -3.52 3.76 -10.56
C ASN A 235 -4.24 3.97 -11.90
N LYS A 236 -3.54 4.34 -12.96
CA LYS A 236 -4.13 4.53 -14.29
C LYS A 236 -4.94 3.30 -14.76
N ARG A 237 -4.39 2.10 -14.64
CA ARG A 237 -4.97 0.88 -15.19
C ARG A 237 -5.89 0.15 -14.22
N TYR A 238 -5.49 0.02 -12.96
CA TYR A 238 -6.18 -0.83 -12.00
C TYR A 238 -6.83 -0.05 -10.87
N ALA A 239 -8.00 -0.53 -10.44
CA ALA A 239 -8.57 -0.27 -9.13
C ALA A 239 -8.56 -1.58 -8.35
N VAL A 240 -7.94 -1.60 -7.16
CA VAL A 240 -7.65 -2.84 -6.42
C VAL A 240 -8.10 -2.68 -4.98
N SER A 241 -8.68 -3.72 -4.40
CA SER A 241 -8.87 -3.83 -2.97
C SER A 241 -8.34 -5.18 -2.47
N PHE A 242 -7.69 -5.18 -1.31
CA PHE A 242 -7.10 -6.38 -0.73
C PHE A 242 -7.05 -6.29 0.79
N LEU A 243 -6.98 -7.46 1.42
CA LEU A 243 -6.96 -7.62 2.86
C LEU A 243 -5.65 -8.26 3.32
N ASP A 244 -5.30 -8.00 4.58
CA ASP A 244 -4.27 -8.75 5.27
C ASP A 244 -4.60 -10.24 5.34
N ARG A 245 -3.58 -11.06 5.60
CA ARG A 245 -3.71 -12.54 5.64
C ARG A 245 -4.76 -13.06 6.60
N ASN A 246 -5.08 -12.33 7.66
CA ASN A 246 -6.09 -12.72 8.65
C ASN A 246 -7.48 -12.14 8.31
N GLY A 247 -7.56 -11.15 7.42
CA GLY A 247 -8.80 -10.50 7.03
C GLY A 247 -9.54 -9.84 8.18
N MET A 248 -8.79 -9.21 9.09
CA MET A 248 -9.36 -8.59 10.29
C MET A 248 -10.20 -7.35 9.99
N ARG A 249 -9.98 -6.73 8.83
CA ARG A 249 -10.80 -5.63 8.33
C ARG A 249 -11.78 -6.13 7.28
N PRO A 250 -13.02 -5.65 7.28
CA PRO A 250 -13.99 -6.03 6.25
C PRO A 250 -13.68 -5.30 4.93
N SER A 251 -13.94 -5.98 3.83
CA SER A 251 -14.04 -5.36 2.51
C SER A 251 -15.14 -6.06 1.71
N ARG A 252 -16.03 -5.25 1.13
CA ARG A 252 -17.19 -5.70 0.38
C ARG A 252 -17.22 -5.04 -0.97
N TYR A 253 -17.69 -5.76 -1.98
CA TYR A 253 -17.86 -5.20 -3.31
C TYR A 253 -19.31 -5.31 -3.79
N GLN A 254 -19.68 -4.41 -4.67
CA GLN A 254 -20.94 -4.36 -5.38
C GLN A 254 -20.63 -4.04 -6.84
N ILE A 255 -21.23 -4.82 -7.74
CA ILE A 255 -21.15 -4.64 -9.19
C ILE A 255 -22.55 -4.32 -9.69
N GLU A 256 -22.68 -3.25 -10.43
CA GLU A 256 -23.92 -2.80 -11.00
C GLU A 256 -24.03 -3.24 -12.48
N LYS A 257 -25.24 -3.36 -12.99
CA LYS A 257 -25.53 -3.78 -14.38
C LYS A 257 -24.95 -2.85 -15.44
N ASP A 258 -24.66 -1.61 -15.08
CA ASP A 258 -24.00 -0.64 -15.97
C ASP A 258 -22.47 -0.71 -15.95
N GLY A 259 -21.91 -1.66 -15.20
CA GLY A 259 -20.47 -1.87 -15.05
C GLY A 259 -19.84 -1.06 -13.91
N THR A 260 -20.60 -0.28 -13.16
CA THR A 260 -20.09 0.44 -11.99
C THR A 260 -19.71 -0.56 -10.90
N VAL A 261 -18.48 -0.45 -10.38
CA VAL A 261 -17.98 -1.28 -9.28
C VAL A 261 -17.68 -0.40 -8.07
N THR A 262 -18.30 -0.74 -6.96
CA THR A 262 -18.05 -0.10 -5.66
C THR A 262 -17.41 -1.10 -4.72
N VAL A 263 -16.27 -0.75 -4.12
CA VAL A 263 -15.63 -1.53 -3.06
C VAL A 263 -15.45 -0.65 -1.83
N ALA A 264 -15.88 -1.14 -0.68
CA ALA A 264 -15.80 -0.39 0.58
C ALA A 264 -15.72 -1.33 1.79
N SER A 265 -15.30 -0.80 2.93
CA SER A 265 -15.31 -1.52 4.21
C SER A 265 -16.71 -1.90 4.65
N GLU A 266 -17.73 -1.15 4.22
CA GLU A 266 -19.13 -1.31 4.64
C GLU A 266 -20.08 -1.38 3.44
N THR A 267 -21.25 -1.98 3.65
CA THR A 267 -22.34 -1.96 2.66
C THR A 267 -23.09 -0.63 2.72
N GLY A 268 -23.65 -0.20 1.58
CA GLY A 268 -24.49 1.00 1.53
C GLY A 268 -23.75 2.32 1.34
N VAL A 269 -22.43 2.28 1.16
CA VAL A 269 -21.60 3.45 0.82
C VAL A 269 -22.07 4.09 -0.50
N ASN A 270 -22.44 3.27 -1.47
CA ASN A 270 -23.14 3.69 -2.68
C ASN A 270 -24.55 3.09 -2.66
N PRO A 271 -25.58 3.85 -2.23
CA PRO A 271 -26.92 3.35 -2.12
C PRO A 271 -27.58 3.20 -3.51
N VAL A 272 -27.71 1.96 -3.97
CA VAL A 272 -28.29 1.63 -5.25
C VAL A 272 -29.45 0.64 -5.05
N SER A 273 -30.52 0.78 -5.84
CA SER A 273 -31.66 -0.14 -5.79
C SER A 273 -31.23 -1.56 -6.15
N ALA A 274 -31.79 -2.57 -5.47
CA ALA A 274 -31.44 -3.97 -5.70
C ALA A 274 -31.62 -4.41 -7.17
N ALA A 275 -32.54 -3.79 -7.90
CA ALA A 275 -32.79 -4.07 -9.31
C ALA A 275 -31.61 -3.73 -10.24
N LYS A 276 -30.74 -2.81 -9.82
CA LYS A 276 -29.56 -2.39 -10.60
C LYS A 276 -28.30 -3.21 -10.25
N ILE A 277 -28.34 -3.98 -9.19
CA ILE A 277 -27.19 -4.77 -8.76
C ILE A 277 -27.12 -6.05 -9.58
N GLU A 278 -25.95 -6.32 -10.14
CA GLU A 278 -25.62 -7.56 -10.84
C GLU A 278 -25.02 -8.59 -9.86
N ALA A 279 -24.02 -8.16 -9.10
CA ALA A 279 -23.36 -9.01 -8.13
C ALA A 279 -22.90 -8.23 -6.90
N LYS A 280 -22.77 -8.92 -5.79
CA LYS A 280 -22.13 -8.40 -4.58
C LYS A 280 -21.46 -9.52 -3.79
N GLY A 281 -20.41 -9.16 -3.07
CA GLY A 281 -19.67 -10.12 -2.28
C GLY A 281 -18.76 -9.46 -1.27
N ARG A 282 -17.89 -10.28 -0.70
CA ARG A 282 -16.84 -9.85 0.24
C ARG A 282 -15.50 -10.38 -0.24
N ILE A 283 -14.44 -9.65 0.09
CA ILE A 283 -13.07 -10.10 -0.11
C ILE A 283 -12.71 -11.00 1.07
N SER A 284 -12.11 -12.16 0.78
CA SER A 284 -11.67 -13.14 1.78
C SER A 284 -10.41 -12.67 2.52
N PRO A 285 -10.07 -13.23 3.68
CA PRO A 285 -8.78 -13.04 4.32
C PRO A 285 -7.61 -13.31 3.37
N GLY A 286 -6.67 -12.38 3.26
CA GLY A 286 -5.59 -12.43 2.29
C GLY A 286 -6.02 -12.26 0.83
N GLY A 287 -7.31 -12.09 0.57
CA GLY A 287 -7.87 -11.97 -0.77
C GLY A 287 -7.54 -10.65 -1.44
N ILE A 288 -7.59 -10.67 -2.77
CA ILE A 288 -7.40 -9.51 -3.64
C ILE A 288 -8.50 -9.50 -4.71
N PHE A 289 -9.02 -8.31 -4.97
CA PHE A 289 -10.05 -8.05 -5.98
C PHE A 289 -9.62 -6.84 -6.78
N ALA A 290 -9.63 -6.94 -8.10
CA ALA A 290 -9.21 -5.83 -8.94
C ALA A 290 -10.13 -5.65 -10.15
N VAL A 291 -10.18 -4.41 -10.62
CA VAL A 291 -10.80 -4.04 -11.90
C VAL A 291 -9.70 -3.52 -12.82
N ASP A 292 -9.54 -4.15 -13.96
CA ASP A 292 -8.73 -3.65 -15.07
C ASP A 292 -9.56 -2.64 -15.86
N LYS A 293 -9.26 -1.36 -15.71
CA LYS A 293 -10.02 -0.27 -16.33
C LYS A 293 -9.84 -0.16 -17.85
N GLU A 294 -8.78 -0.75 -18.39
CA GLU A 294 -8.55 -0.78 -19.84
C GLU A 294 -9.42 -1.83 -20.54
N THR A 295 -9.62 -2.97 -19.88
CA THR A 295 -10.36 -4.09 -20.44
C THR A 295 -11.78 -4.24 -19.88
N GLY A 296 -12.09 -3.56 -18.77
CA GLY A 296 -13.33 -3.73 -18.03
C GLY A 296 -13.42 -5.06 -17.26
N LYS A 297 -12.36 -5.85 -17.21
CA LYS A 297 -12.37 -7.16 -16.56
C LYS A 297 -12.23 -7.01 -15.04
N ILE A 298 -13.01 -7.81 -14.34
CA ILE A 298 -12.82 -8.07 -12.91
C ILE A 298 -11.82 -9.22 -12.79
N LEU A 299 -10.79 -8.99 -12.00
CA LEU A 299 -9.73 -9.96 -11.71
C LEU A 299 -9.92 -10.47 -10.28
N THR A 300 -10.10 -11.75 -10.15
CA THR A 300 -10.19 -12.43 -8.85
C THR A 300 -8.80 -12.77 -8.30
N GLU A 301 -8.74 -13.16 -7.02
CA GLU A 301 -7.51 -13.67 -6.41
C GLU A 301 -6.88 -14.81 -7.22
N THR A 302 -7.71 -15.76 -7.67
CA THR A 302 -7.23 -16.90 -8.46
C THR A 302 -6.61 -16.46 -9.78
N ASP A 303 -7.26 -15.53 -10.50
CA ASP A 303 -6.74 -15.01 -11.78
C ASP A 303 -5.38 -14.34 -11.59
N ILE A 304 -5.26 -13.52 -10.54
CA ILE A 304 -4.05 -12.77 -10.23
C ILE A 304 -2.91 -13.70 -9.81
N ASP A 305 -3.16 -14.62 -8.88
CA ASP A 305 -2.12 -15.49 -8.33
C ASP A 305 -1.62 -16.51 -9.38
N GLN A 306 -2.51 -17.01 -10.24
CA GLN A 306 -2.11 -17.87 -11.37
C GLN A 306 -1.27 -17.11 -12.40
N GLU A 307 -1.67 -15.89 -12.75
CA GLU A 307 -0.88 -15.05 -13.66
C GLU A 307 0.51 -14.77 -13.06
N LEU A 308 0.61 -14.40 -11.78
CA LEU A 308 1.87 -14.12 -11.13
C LEU A 308 2.78 -15.34 -11.05
N ALA A 309 2.22 -16.50 -10.70
CA ALA A 309 2.97 -17.76 -10.60
C ALA A 309 3.54 -18.22 -11.94
N SER A 310 2.80 -17.98 -13.04
CA SER A 310 3.21 -18.36 -14.38
C SER A 310 4.28 -17.47 -15.03
N ARG A 311 4.54 -16.29 -14.46
CA ARG A 311 5.45 -15.29 -15.08
C ARG A 311 6.92 -15.73 -15.13
N TYR A 312 7.36 -16.50 -14.16
CA TYR A 312 8.74 -16.92 -14.02
C TYR A 312 8.81 -18.33 -13.45
N PRO A 313 9.90 -19.07 -13.70
CA PRO A 313 10.08 -20.45 -13.24
C PRO A 313 10.50 -20.48 -11.75
N TYR A 314 9.67 -19.99 -10.84
CA TYR A 314 9.98 -19.87 -9.42
C TYR A 314 10.36 -21.20 -8.77
N ARG A 315 9.71 -22.31 -9.17
CA ARG A 315 10.03 -23.65 -8.66
C ARG A 315 11.44 -24.09 -9.02
N ASP A 316 11.86 -23.81 -10.25
CA ASP A 316 13.20 -24.17 -10.72
C ASP A 316 14.24 -23.32 -9.99
N TRP A 317 14.01 -22.02 -9.85
CA TRP A 317 14.90 -21.14 -9.09
C TRP A 317 15.04 -21.56 -7.62
N LEU A 318 13.95 -21.91 -6.95
CA LEU A 318 14.00 -22.41 -5.58
C LEU A 318 14.75 -23.73 -5.49
N LYS A 319 14.51 -24.67 -6.39
CA LYS A 319 15.18 -25.96 -6.42
C LYS A 319 16.70 -25.83 -6.65
N GLU A 320 17.10 -24.89 -7.51
CA GLU A 320 18.51 -24.72 -7.91
C GLU A 320 19.30 -23.90 -6.88
N HIS A 321 18.68 -22.88 -6.27
CA HIS A 321 19.39 -21.86 -5.49
C HIS A 321 19.05 -21.85 -4.00
N SER A 322 18.02 -22.59 -3.53
CA SER A 322 17.69 -22.63 -2.11
C SER A 322 18.48 -23.70 -1.38
N ASN A 323 19.09 -23.30 -0.27
CA ASN A 323 19.71 -24.22 0.67
C ASN A 323 18.89 -24.24 1.95
N TYR A 324 18.42 -25.42 2.35
CA TYR A 324 17.71 -25.61 3.59
C TYR A 324 18.71 -25.93 4.71
N VAL A 325 18.69 -25.14 5.77
CA VAL A 325 19.51 -25.43 6.95
C VAL A 325 18.72 -26.44 7.79
N GLU A 326 19.14 -27.70 7.76
CA GLU A 326 18.58 -28.72 8.62
C GLU A 326 19.01 -28.47 10.07
N SER A 327 18.04 -28.49 10.99
CA SER A 327 18.32 -28.41 12.42
C SER A 327 19.04 -29.68 12.87
N LYS A 328 20.28 -29.57 13.33
CA LYS A 328 20.98 -30.69 13.96
C LYS A 328 20.32 -31.15 15.26
N LEU A 329 19.38 -30.38 15.80
CA LEU A 329 18.59 -30.74 16.99
C LEU A 329 17.63 -31.88 16.72
N ASP A 330 17.12 -32.02 15.48
CA ASP A 330 16.24 -33.13 15.08
C ASP A 330 17.02 -34.44 14.82
N GLN A 331 18.34 -34.36 14.61
CA GLN A 331 19.20 -35.52 14.42
C GLN A 331 19.76 -36.08 15.72
N SER A 332 19.60 -35.38 16.84
CA SER A 332 19.95 -35.89 18.14
C SER A 332 18.82 -36.82 18.71
N GLU A 333 18.62 -37.94 18.07
CA GLU A 333 17.86 -39.03 18.74
C GLU A 333 18.50 -39.31 20.09
N GLY A 334 17.86 -38.86 21.13
CA GLY A 334 17.91 -39.55 22.39
C GLY A 334 19.09 -39.34 23.31
N SER A 335 19.95 -38.34 23.17
CA SER A 335 20.96 -38.07 24.20
C SER A 335 20.59 -36.86 25.09
N GLY A 336 19.84 -37.15 26.14
CA GLY A 336 19.97 -36.38 27.37
C GLY A 336 18.97 -35.29 27.69
N LEU A 337 17.94 -35.05 26.89
CA LEU A 337 16.80 -34.27 27.38
C LEU A 337 15.93 -35.20 28.25
N LYS A 338 16.14 -35.21 29.56
CA LYS A 338 15.21 -35.79 30.50
C LYS A 338 13.83 -35.23 30.16
N LYS A 339 12.87 -36.13 29.90
CA LYS A 339 11.45 -35.77 29.75
C LYS A 339 11.09 -34.89 30.95
N ILE A 340 10.92 -33.62 30.71
CA ILE A 340 10.47 -32.68 31.76
C ILE A 340 9.02 -33.08 32.04
N SER A 341 8.71 -33.34 33.31
CA SER A 341 7.35 -33.71 33.68
C SER A 341 6.38 -32.58 33.34
N PRO A 342 5.10 -32.89 33.00
CA PRO A 342 4.11 -31.84 32.69
C PRO A 342 4.01 -30.74 33.74
N GLU A 343 4.24 -31.09 35.02
CA GLU A 343 4.25 -30.13 36.13
C GLU A 343 5.41 -29.13 36.05
N LYS A 344 6.56 -29.55 35.57
CA LYS A 344 7.72 -28.68 35.34
C LYS A 344 7.54 -27.77 34.13
N TYR A 345 6.78 -28.23 33.13
CA TYR A 345 6.38 -27.40 32.00
C TYR A 345 5.45 -26.27 32.40
N LEU A 346 4.48 -26.55 33.26
CA LEU A 346 3.58 -25.55 33.83
C LEU A 346 4.33 -24.51 34.67
N SER A 347 5.39 -24.89 35.40
CA SER A 347 6.20 -23.95 36.16
C SER A 347 7.06 -23.02 35.29
N LEU A 348 7.47 -23.47 34.11
CA LEU A 348 8.23 -22.64 33.15
C LEU A 348 7.33 -21.63 32.40
N ILE A 349 6.07 -21.97 32.18
CA ILE A 349 5.08 -21.07 31.60
C ILE A 349 4.77 -19.91 32.56
N HIS A 350 4.73 -20.17 33.87
CA HIS A 350 4.53 -19.11 34.88
C HIS A 350 5.72 -18.19 35.07
N ILE A 351 6.94 -18.60 34.70
CA ILE A 351 8.14 -17.77 34.82
C ILE A 351 8.21 -16.73 33.65
N SER A 352 7.51 -16.96 32.55
CA SER A 352 7.50 -16.10 31.38
C SER A 352 6.36 -15.05 31.36
N GLU A 353 5.42 -15.09 32.31
CA GLU A 353 4.41 -14.04 32.42
C GLU A 353 5.02 -12.78 33.04
N PRO A 354 4.84 -11.60 32.41
CA PRO A 354 5.27 -10.34 33.01
C PRO A 354 4.48 -10.12 34.29
N THR A 355 5.20 -10.04 35.42
CA THR A 355 4.64 -9.61 36.70
C THR A 355 3.97 -8.26 36.53
N ARG A 356 2.63 -8.23 36.59
CA ARG A 356 1.89 -6.98 36.73
C ARG A 356 2.27 -6.38 38.08
N HIS A 357 3.12 -5.38 38.07
CA HIS A 357 3.25 -4.50 39.23
C HIS A 357 1.92 -3.76 39.40
N ARG A 358 1.16 -4.15 40.41
CA ARG A 358 0.11 -3.31 41.00
C ARG A 358 0.84 -2.20 41.76
N GLY A 359 0.84 -1.01 41.24
CA GLY A 359 1.07 0.23 41.92
C GLY A 359 -0.22 1.03 41.91
#